data_5a6a0291c90a2145a995c80d6d0cacae
#
_entry.id   5a6a0291c90a2145a995c80d6d0cacae
#
_cell.length_a   1.000
_cell.length_b   1.000
_cell.length_c   1.000
_cell.angle_alpha   90.00
_cell.angle_beta   90.00
_cell.angle_gamma   90.00
#
_symmetry.space_group_name_H-M   'P 1'
#
loop_
_entity.id
_entity.type
_entity.pdbx_description
1 polymer ?
#
loop_
_entity_poly.entity_id
_entity_poly.type
_entity_poly.pdbx_seq_one_letter_code
_entity_poly.pdbx_strand_id
1 'polypeptide(L)'
;YGIPDYVNYLLAIMQVESGGTVADVMQSSESLGLPPNSLSTEESIKQGCKYFSELLKSAEAKGCDINTVVQAYNYGGGFIDYVASHGKKYTFDLAVSFARDKSGGVKVTYKNEIAIKENGGWRYKYGNMFYVRLVNQYLAVPSFSDATAQAIFNEALKYQGWTYVF
;
A
#
# COMPACT_ATOMS: atom_id res chain seq x y z
N TYR A 1 -13.64 0.39 -11.78
CA TYR A 1 -12.53 1.35 -11.63
C TYR A 1 -11.41 1.13 -12.66
N GLY A 2 -11.48 0.04 -13.45
CA GLY A 2 -10.53 -0.23 -14.53
C GLY A 2 -9.11 -0.61 -14.04
N ILE A 3 -9.01 -1.25 -12.88
CA ILE A 3 -7.73 -1.59 -12.22
C ILE A 3 -7.59 -3.11 -11.95
N PRO A 4 -7.96 -4.02 -12.89
CA PRO A 4 -7.87 -5.46 -12.64
C PRO A 4 -6.42 -5.93 -12.38
N ASP A 5 -5.44 -5.30 -13.00
CA ASP A 5 -4.02 -5.66 -12.87
C ASP A 5 -3.43 -5.29 -11.49
N TYR A 6 -4.17 -4.52 -10.68
CA TYR A 6 -3.73 -4.05 -9.37
C TYR A 6 -4.43 -4.73 -8.20
N VAL A 7 -5.18 -5.81 -8.43
CA VAL A 7 -5.91 -6.53 -7.36
C VAL A 7 -4.95 -7.01 -6.27
N ASN A 8 -3.76 -7.51 -6.64
CA ASN A 8 -2.76 -7.95 -5.66
C ASN A 8 -2.28 -6.80 -4.76
N TYR A 9 -2.13 -5.59 -5.30
CA TYR A 9 -1.80 -4.40 -4.51
C TYR A 9 -2.93 -4.03 -3.54
N LEU A 10 -4.18 -4.09 -3.99
CA LEU A 10 -5.36 -3.81 -3.16
C LEU A 10 -5.49 -4.81 -2.00
N LEU A 11 -5.25 -6.11 -2.27
CA LEU A 11 -5.24 -7.15 -1.24
C LEU A 11 -4.09 -6.97 -0.25
N ALA A 12 -2.90 -6.62 -0.73
CA ALA A 12 -1.75 -6.34 0.11
C ALA A 12 -1.96 -5.10 0.98
N ILE A 13 -2.57 -4.04 0.43
CA ILE A 13 -2.98 -2.84 1.17
C ILE A 13 -3.99 -3.22 2.26
N MET A 14 -5.06 -3.94 1.92
CA MET A 14 -6.05 -4.42 2.90
C MET A 14 -5.39 -5.20 4.04
N GLN A 15 -4.44 -6.06 3.71
CA GLN A 15 -3.70 -6.83 4.71
C GLN A 15 -2.89 -5.93 5.65
N VAL A 16 -2.25 -4.89 5.13
CA VAL A 16 -1.47 -3.93 5.93
C VAL A 16 -2.38 -3.03 6.77
N GLU A 17 -3.51 -2.59 6.23
CA GLU A 17 -4.43 -1.67 6.91
C GLU A 17 -5.17 -2.33 8.07
N SER A 18 -5.66 -3.55 7.88
CA SER A 18 -6.55 -4.17 8.86
C SER A 18 -6.38 -5.67 9.06
N GLY A 19 -5.64 -6.34 8.17
CA GLY A 19 -5.64 -7.80 8.10
C GLY A 19 -7.01 -8.40 7.78
N GLY A 20 -7.95 -7.61 7.26
CA GLY A 20 -9.32 -8.03 7.01
C GLY A 20 -10.20 -8.23 8.25
N THR A 21 -9.78 -7.71 9.41
CA THR A 21 -10.40 -8.02 10.72
C THR A 21 -11.39 -6.96 11.22
N VAL A 22 -11.51 -5.83 10.54
CA VAL A 22 -12.45 -4.74 10.89
C VAL A 22 -13.39 -4.44 9.74
N ALA A 23 -14.50 -3.74 9.98
CA ALA A 23 -15.47 -3.41 8.94
C ALA A 23 -14.88 -2.51 7.84
N ASP A 24 -14.14 -1.47 8.22
CA ASP A 24 -13.41 -0.62 7.28
C ASP A 24 -12.07 -1.30 6.89
N VAL A 25 -12.17 -2.40 6.15
CA VAL A 25 -11.04 -3.29 5.84
C VAL A 25 -9.89 -2.62 5.10
N MET A 26 -10.16 -1.58 4.32
CA MET A 26 -9.16 -0.82 3.57
C MET A 26 -8.80 0.51 4.24
N GLN A 27 -9.34 0.78 5.45
CA GLN A 27 -9.15 2.03 6.20
C GLN A 27 -9.36 3.28 5.31
N SER A 28 -10.43 3.24 4.51
CA SER A 28 -10.67 4.23 3.45
C SER A 28 -11.60 5.37 3.86
N SER A 29 -12.17 5.34 5.07
CA SER A 29 -13.06 6.37 5.62
C SER A 29 -12.44 7.77 5.55
N GLU A 30 -11.15 7.90 5.93
CA GLU A 30 -10.46 9.19 5.97
C GLU A 30 -10.34 9.84 4.58
N SER A 31 -10.30 9.03 3.50
CA SER A 31 -10.28 9.55 2.13
C SER A 31 -11.59 10.25 1.73
N LEU A 32 -12.67 10.05 2.50
CA LEU A 32 -13.95 10.74 2.38
C LEU A 32 -14.11 11.87 3.42
N GLY A 33 -13.08 12.14 4.23
CA GLY A 33 -13.19 13.09 5.34
C GLY A 33 -14.03 12.58 6.52
N LEU A 34 -14.26 11.27 6.60
CA LEU A 34 -15.00 10.63 7.69
C LEU A 34 -14.03 10.19 8.80
N PRO A 35 -14.53 10.01 10.04
CA PRO A 35 -13.72 9.38 11.09
C PRO A 35 -13.23 7.99 10.71
N PRO A 36 -12.07 7.53 11.22
CA PRO A 36 -11.60 6.17 10.98
C PRO A 36 -12.65 5.10 11.35
N ASN A 37 -12.67 4.00 10.60
CA ASN A 37 -13.58 2.87 10.81
C ASN A 37 -15.09 3.22 10.69
N SER A 38 -15.45 4.20 9.86
CA SER A 38 -16.84 4.63 9.66
C SER A 38 -17.57 3.87 8.56
N LEU A 39 -16.86 3.09 7.74
CA LEU A 39 -17.43 2.38 6.59
C LEU A 39 -17.70 0.90 6.91
N SER A 40 -18.77 0.36 6.31
CA SER A 40 -18.98 -1.09 6.21
C SER A 40 -17.91 -1.71 5.30
N THR A 41 -17.77 -3.04 5.33
CA THR A 41 -16.78 -3.75 4.50
C THR A 41 -16.98 -3.48 3.01
N GLU A 42 -18.22 -3.50 2.53
CA GLU A 42 -18.51 -3.24 1.10
C GLU A 42 -18.16 -1.78 0.72
N GLU A 43 -18.57 -0.82 1.53
CA GLU A 43 -18.27 0.59 1.32
C GLU A 43 -16.77 0.87 1.37
N SER A 44 -16.06 0.24 2.30
CA SER A 44 -14.61 0.34 2.45
C SER A 44 -13.88 -0.17 1.22
N ILE A 45 -14.23 -1.37 0.73
CA ILE A 45 -13.64 -1.94 -0.49
C ILE A 45 -13.92 -1.02 -1.70
N LYS A 46 -15.16 -0.57 -1.83
CA LYS A 46 -15.59 0.32 -2.91
C LYS A 46 -14.80 1.64 -2.92
N GLN A 47 -14.70 2.26 -1.75
CA GLN A 47 -13.97 3.52 -1.59
C GLN A 47 -12.47 3.34 -1.72
N GLY A 48 -11.89 2.30 -1.13
CA GLY A 48 -10.47 1.99 -1.24
C GLY A 48 -10.03 1.74 -2.69
N CYS A 49 -10.82 0.97 -3.46
CA CYS A 49 -10.57 0.77 -4.89
C CYS A 49 -10.69 2.07 -5.70
N LYS A 50 -11.70 2.89 -5.39
CA LYS A 50 -11.88 4.19 -6.03
C LYS A 50 -10.68 5.10 -5.75
N TYR A 51 -10.30 5.25 -4.49
CA TYR A 51 -9.19 6.08 -4.06
C TYR A 51 -7.87 5.64 -4.69
N PHE A 52 -7.58 4.34 -4.69
CA PHE A 52 -6.40 3.80 -5.35
C PHE A 52 -6.40 4.11 -6.86
N SER A 53 -7.55 3.94 -7.55
CA SER A 53 -7.67 4.27 -8.97
C SER A 53 -7.41 5.76 -9.27
N GLU A 54 -7.86 6.66 -8.40
CA GLU A 54 -7.61 8.10 -8.53
C GLU A 54 -6.13 8.44 -8.33
N LEU A 55 -5.48 7.84 -7.33
CA LEU A 55 -4.04 7.98 -7.10
C LEU A 55 -3.23 7.43 -8.27
N LEU A 56 -3.61 6.27 -8.81
CA LEU A 56 -2.96 5.64 -9.97
C LEU A 56 -2.99 6.56 -11.18
N LYS A 57 -4.17 7.07 -11.54
CA LYS A 57 -4.33 8.02 -12.66
C LYS A 57 -3.47 9.28 -12.47
N SER A 58 -3.42 9.80 -11.25
CA SER A 58 -2.59 10.97 -10.92
C SER A 58 -1.10 10.67 -11.08
N ALA A 59 -0.65 9.51 -10.62
CA ALA A 59 0.75 9.09 -10.73
C ALA A 59 1.15 8.83 -12.19
N GLU A 60 0.33 8.14 -12.96
CA GLU A 60 0.53 7.89 -14.39
C GLU A 60 0.64 9.19 -15.19
N ALA A 61 -0.27 10.14 -14.96
CA ALA A 61 -0.25 11.45 -15.60
C ALA A 61 1.05 12.23 -15.32
N LYS A 62 1.69 11.98 -14.19
CA LYS A 62 2.96 12.62 -13.78
C LYS A 62 4.20 11.77 -14.07
N GLY A 63 4.00 10.55 -14.59
CA GLY A 63 5.06 9.59 -14.90
C GLY A 63 5.73 8.99 -13.65
N CYS A 64 5.00 8.92 -12.54
CA CYS A 64 5.46 8.28 -11.31
C CYS A 64 5.22 6.77 -11.31
N ASP A 65 6.01 6.05 -10.51
CA ASP A 65 5.93 4.59 -10.41
C ASP A 65 4.84 4.10 -9.43
N ILE A 66 4.55 2.80 -9.45
CA ILE A 66 3.52 2.17 -8.62
C ILE A 66 3.82 2.28 -7.11
N ASN A 67 5.08 2.27 -6.69
CA ASN A 67 5.44 2.44 -5.29
C ASN A 67 5.08 3.85 -4.78
N THR A 68 5.09 4.85 -5.67
CA THR A 68 4.57 6.19 -5.37
C THR A 68 3.07 6.14 -5.06
N VAL A 69 2.28 5.37 -5.82
CA VAL A 69 0.84 5.17 -5.59
C VAL A 69 0.59 4.48 -4.26
N VAL A 70 1.33 3.39 -3.99
CA VAL A 70 1.24 2.65 -2.73
C VAL A 70 1.52 3.56 -1.54
N GLN A 71 2.61 4.33 -1.56
CA GLN A 71 2.91 5.27 -0.46
C GLN A 71 1.87 6.38 -0.35
N ALA A 72 1.35 6.88 -1.49
CA ALA A 72 0.33 7.92 -1.52
C ALA A 72 -1.02 7.43 -0.95
N TYR A 73 -1.32 6.12 -1.00
CA TYR A 73 -2.50 5.58 -0.34
C TYR A 73 -2.50 5.90 1.16
N ASN A 74 -1.35 5.80 1.80
CA ASN A 74 -1.17 6.11 3.22
C ASN A 74 -0.88 7.61 3.49
N TYR A 75 -0.20 8.31 2.57
CA TYR A 75 0.24 9.71 2.76
C TYR A 75 -0.71 10.75 2.16
N GLY A 76 -1.65 10.32 1.33
CA GLY A 76 -2.45 11.21 0.50
C GLY A 76 -1.78 11.59 -0.82
N GLY A 77 -2.61 12.09 -1.77
CA GLY A 77 -2.19 12.40 -3.14
C GLY A 77 -1.07 13.44 -3.26
N GLY A 78 -0.88 14.29 -2.27
CA GLY A 78 0.22 15.27 -2.25
C GLY A 78 1.63 14.64 -2.30
N PHE A 79 1.74 13.37 -1.91
CA PHE A 79 3.00 12.64 -2.04
C PHE A 79 3.38 12.38 -3.51
N ILE A 80 2.38 12.21 -4.39
CA ILE A 80 2.62 12.04 -5.83
C ILE A 80 3.26 13.30 -6.42
N ASP A 81 2.77 14.49 -6.04
CA ASP A 81 3.35 15.76 -6.48
C ASP A 81 4.79 15.93 -5.99
N TYR A 82 5.01 15.53 -4.74
CA TYR A 82 6.34 15.56 -4.15
C TYR A 82 7.32 14.66 -4.92
N VAL A 83 6.97 13.40 -5.19
CA VAL A 83 7.82 12.47 -5.95
C VAL A 83 7.99 12.94 -7.40
N ALA A 84 6.94 13.47 -8.03
CA ALA A 84 7.02 14.00 -9.39
C ALA A 84 8.08 15.11 -9.54
N SER A 85 8.21 15.97 -8.52
CA SER A 85 9.23 17.03 -8.47
C SER A 85 10.62 16.54 -8.08
N HIS A 86 10.75 15.29 -7.62
CA HIS A 86 12.02 14.69 -7.15
C HIS A 86 12.48 13.47 -7.98
N GLY A 87 12.21 13.47 -9.27
CA GLY A 87 12.70 12.43 -10.19
C GLY A 87 11.72 11.33 -10.54
N LYS A 88 10.45 11.45 -10.13
CA LYS A 88 9.30 10.60 -10.53
C LYS A 88 9.37 9.13 -10.08
N LYS A 89 10.35 8.78 -9.26
CA LYS A 89 10.51 7.43 -8.72
C LYS A 89 10.46 7.47 -7.20
N TYR A 90 9.69 6.56 -6.63
CA TYR A 90 9.68 6.35 -5.20
C TYR A 90 11.06 5.94 -4.69
N THR A 91 11.47 6.54 -3.58
CA THR A 91 12.56 6.05 -2.74
C THR A 91 12.13 6.11 -1.27
N PHE A 92 12.72 5.26 -0.43
CA PHE A 92 12.47 5.30 1.00
C PHE A 92 12.86 6.67 1.59
N ASP A 93 13.94 7.27 1.10
CA ASP A 93 14.41 8.60 1.55
C ASP A 93 13.39 9.70 1.24
N LEU A 94 12.69 9.63 0.10
CA LEU A 94 11.60 10.56 -0.21
C LEU A 94 10.43 10.38 0.75
N ALA A 95 10.06 9.14 1.08
CA ALA A 95 9.01 8.87 2.07
C ALA A 95 9.41 9.39 3.47
N VAL A 96 10.66 9.16 3.88
CA VAL A 96 11.20 9.69 5.14
C VAL A 96 11.18 11.22 5.18
N SER A 97 11.67 11.88 4.11
CA SER A 97 11.75 13.33 4.03
C SER A 97 10.36 13.97 4.06
N PHE A 98 9.42 13.43 3.28
CA PHE A 98 8.04 13.92 3.27
C PHE A 98 7.37 13.79 4.64
N ALA A 99 7.51 12.63 5.31
CA ALA A 99 6.94 12.43 6.65
C ALA A 99 7.59 13.35 7.69
N ARG A 100 8.91 13.56 7.61
CA ARG A 100 9.62 14.50 8.48
C ARG A 100 9.05 15.91 8.33
N ASP A 101 8.91 16.37 7.11
CA ASP A 101 8.46 17.74 6.83
C ASP A 101 7.00 17.91 7.27
N LYS A 102 6.12 16.95 6.96
CA LYS A 102 4.71 16.96 7.37
C LYS A 102 4.49 16.86 8.88
N SER A 103 5.37 16.15 9.59
CA SER A 103 5.30 16.00 11.05
C SER A 103 5.99 17.11 11.82
N GLY A 104 6.67 18.05 11.14
CA GLY A 104 7.56 19.01 11.80
C GLY A 104 8.74 18.32 12.52
N GLY A 105 9.18 17.15 12.03
CA GLY A 105 10.27 16.38 12.62
C GLY A 105 9.89 15.55 13.86
N VAL A 106 8.62 15.52 14.27
CA VAL A 106 8.15 14.76 15.43
C VAL A 106 8.24 13.26 15.15
N LYS A 107 8.88 12.53 16.04
CA LYS A 107 9.04 11.07 16.01
C LYS A 107 8.16 10.38 17.04
N VAL A 108 7.72 9.16 16.70
CA VAL A 108 7.00 8.27 17.61
C VAL A 108 7.60 6.88 17.57
N THR A 109 7.49 6.14 18.67
CA THR A 109 7.90 4.73 18.73
C THR A 109 7.06 3.91 17.76
N TYR A 110 7.72 3.01 17.03
CA TYR A 110 7.07 2.10 16.10
C TYR A 110 7.72 0.71 16.18
N LYS A 111 7.15 -0.16 17.00
CA LYS A 111 7.64 -1.52 17.27
C LYS A 111 7.23 -2.47 16.13
N ASN A 112 7.80 -2.27 14.95
CA ASN A 112 7.67 -3.14 13.79
C ASN A 112 9.05 -3.67 13.43
N GLU A 113 9.15 -4.93 13.00
CA GLU A 113 10.44 -5.58 12.71
C GLU A 113 11.26 -4.84 11.65
N ILE A 114 10.60 -4.31 10.59
CA ILE A 114 11.27 -3.52 9.55
C ILE A 114 11.85 -2.24 10.15
N ALA A 115 11.07 -1.54 10.96
CA ALA A 115 11.52 -0.29 11.59
C ALA A 115 12.62 -0.54 12.64
N ILE A 116 12.52 -1.63 13.40
CA ILE A 116 13.55 -2.01 14.37
C ILE A 116 14.89 -2.25 13.66
N LYS A 117 14.88 -2.99 12.56
CA LYS A 117 16.08 -3.28 11.76
C LYS A 117 16.64 -2.03 11.06
N GLU A 118 15.77 -1.16 10.60
CA GLU A 118 16.16 0.03 9.85
C GLU A 118 16.71 1.14 10.74
N ASN A 119 16.05 1.44 11.87
CA ASN A 119 16.36 2.63 12.64
C ASN A 119 16.17 2.51 14.16
N GLY A 120 15.96 1.31 14.67
CA GLY A 120 15.73 1.07 16.10
C GLY A 120 14.26 1.21 16.54
N GLY A 121 13.30 1.24 15.61
CA GLY A 121 11.88 1.12 15.92
C GLY A 121 11.15 2.45 16.14
N TRP A 122 11.35 3.41 15.27
CA TRP A 122 10.60 4.67 15.27
C TRP A 122 10.12 5.06 13.86
N ARG A 123 9.14 5.93 13.78
CA ARG A 123 8.72 6.61 12.57
C ARG A 123 8.36 8.08 12.86
N TYR A 124 8.27 8.89 11.82
CA TYR A 124 7.70 10.23 11.96
C TYR A 124 6.19 10.16 12.24
N LYS A 125 5.68 11.15 12.98
CA LYS A 125 4.26 11.25 13.34
C LYS A 125 3.44 11.78 12.15
N TYR A 126 3.57 11.10 11.00
CA TYR A 126 2.78 11.36 9.80
C TYR A 126 2.73 10.08 8.97
N GLY A 127 1.55 9.51 8.82
CA GLY A 127 1.36 8.24 8.13
C GLY A 127 2.42 7.20 8.53
N ASN A 128 2.88 6.40 7.58
CA ASN A 128 3.91 5.40 7.81
C ASN A 128 4.96 5.38 6.68
N MET A 129 6.17 5.86 6.96
CA MET A 129 7.28 5.88 5.99
C MET A 129 7.72 4.48 5.53
N PHE A 130 7.35 3.43 6.24
CA PHE A 130 7.63 2.03 5.89
C PHE A 130 6.52 1.40 5.04
N TYR A 131 5.47 2.14 4.68
CA TYR A 131 4.25 1.58 4.10
C TYR A 131 4.49 0.73 2.85
N VAL A 132 5.30 1.19 1.90
CA VAL A 132 5.67 0.42 0.70
C VAL A 132 6.36 -0.89 1.08
N ARG A 133 7.28 -0.88 2.06
CA ARG A 133 7.96 -2.11 2.49
C ARG A 133 6.99 -3.10 3.15
N LEU A 134 6.00 -2.60 3.90
CA LEU A 134 4.95 -3.43 4.51
C LEU A 134 4.05 -4.07 3.45
N VAL A 135 3.60 -3.29 2.47
CA VAL A 135 2.77 -3.79 1.37
C VAL A 135 3.54 -4.82 0.53
N ASN A 136 4.80 -4.53 0.20
CA ASN A 136 5.63 -5.40 -0.63
C ASN A 136 5.89 -6.79 0.00
N GLN A 137 5.78 -6.95 1.32
CA GLN A 137 5.85 -8.26 1.97
C GLN A 137 4.75 -9.21 1.47
N TYR A 138 3.59 -8.67 1.07
CA TYR A 138 2.43 -9.44 0.60
C TYR A 138 2.34 -9.51 -0.92
N LEU A 139 3.21 -8.80 -1.63
CA LEU A 139 3.35 -8.87 -3.09
C LEU A 139 4.43 -9.87 -3.53
N ALA A 140 5.31 -10.27 -2.63
CA ALA A 140 6.36 -11.22 -2.95
C ALA A 140 5.73 -12.55 -3.36
N VAL A 141 5.98 -12.95 -4.60
CA VAL A 141 5.67 -14.29 -5.06
C VAL A 141 6.52 -15.27 -4.23
N PRO A 142 5.91 -16.20 -3.49
CA PRO A 142 6.68 -17.18 -2.75
C PRO A 142 7.70 -17.87 -3.67
N SER A 143 8.96 -17.88 -3.30
CA SER A 143 9.99 -18.68 -3.96
C SER A 143 10.24 -19.92 -3.14
N PHE A 144 10.12 -21.07 -3.77
CA PHE A 144 10.37 -22.37 -3.15
C PHE A 144 11.75 -22.85 -3.56
N SER A 145 12.52 -23.42 -2.63
CA SER A 145 13.80 -24.05 -2.90
C SER A 145 13.65 -25.37 -3.68
N ASP A 146 12.48 -26.00 -3.55
CA ASP A 146 12.11 -27.20 -4.32
C ASP A 146 11.51 -26.80 -5.67
N ALA A 147 12.13 -27.31 -6.75
CA ALA A 147 11.71 -26.99 -8.12
C ALA A 147 10.29 -27.46 -8.44
N THR A 148 9.84 -28.58 -7.85
CA THR A 148 8.49 -29.12 -8.06
C THR A 148 7.46 -28.24 -7.36
N ALA A 149 7.71 -27.81 -6.13
CA ALA A 149 6.85 -26.88 -5.40
C ALA A 149 6.74 -25.54 -6.13
N GLN A 150 7.85 -25.01 -6.66
CA GLN A 150 7.85 -23.79 -7.46
C GLN A 150 7.04 -23.94 -8.75
N ALA A 151 7.15 -25.09 -9.44
CA ALA A 151 6.39 -25.37 -10.67
C ALA A 151 4.88 -25.47 -10.39
N ILE A 152 4.48 -26.15 -9.32
CA ILE A 152 3.07 -26.25 -8.88
C ILE A 152 2.52 -24.87 -8.56
N PHE A 153 3.28 -24.06 -7.83
CA PHE A 153 2.86 -22.70 -7.48
C PHE A 153 2.70 -21.81 -8.73
N ASN A 154 3.68 -21.85 -9.65
CA ASN A 154 3.61 -21.09 -10.90
C ASN A 154 2.43 -21.52 -11.79
N GLU A 155 2.11 -22.82 -11.80
CA GLU A 155 0.94 -23.33 -12.50
C GLU A 155 -0.36 -22.82 -11.86
N ALA A 156 -0.48 -22.89 -10.53
CA ALA A 156 -1.64 -22.39 -9.79
C ALA A 156 -1.92 -20.89 -10.02
N LEU A 157 -0.86 -20.07 -10.16
CA LEU A 157 -0.99 -18.65 -10.46
C LEU A 157 -1.72 -18.35 -11.78
N LYS A 158 -1.63 -19.23 -12.77
CA LYS A 158 -2.33 -19.07 -14.05
C LYS A 158 -3.85 -19.10 -13.93
N TYR A 159 -4.35 -19.72 -12.86
CA TYR A 159 -5.77 -19.91 -12.57
C TYR A 159 -6.28 -18.92 -11.51
N GLN A 160 -5.47 -17.98 -11.08
CA GLN A 160 -5.86 -16.94 -10.14
C GLN A 160 -6.99 -16.08 -10.74
N GLY A 161 -8.11 -16.00 -10.04
CA GLY A 161 -9.28 -15.26 -10.49
C GLY A 161 -10.30 -16.06 -11.34
N TRP A 162 -10.05 -17.35 -11.58
CA TRP A 162 -11.03 -18.23 -12.23
C TRP A 162 -12.15 -18.58 -11.26
N THR A 163 -13.38 -18.58 -11.76
CA THR A 163 -14.55 -19.00 -10.97
C THR A 163 -14.48 -20.51 -10.72
N TYR A 164 -14.55 -20.93 -9.45
CA TYR A 164 -14.72 -22.33 -9.12
C TYR A 164 -16.12 -22.77 -9.56
N VAL A 165 -16.18 -23.77 -10.44
CA VAL A 165 -17.40 -24.49 -10.80
C VAL A 165 -17.31 -25.84 -10.09
N PHE A 166 -18.22 -26.08 -9.12
CA PHE A 166 -18.38 -27.37 -8.48
C PHE A 166 -19.34 -28.24 -9.28
#